data_08e0688dec6558e7cb95150d7d2d04f1
#
_entry.id   08e0688dec6558e7cb95150d7d2d04f1
#
_cell.length_a   1.000
_cell.length_b   1.000
_cell.length_c   1.000
_cell.angle_alpha   90.00
_cell.angle_beta   90.00
_cell.angle_gamma   90.00
#
_symmetry.space_group_name_H-M   'P 1'
#
loop_
_entity.id
_entity.type
_entity.pdbx_description
1 polymer ?
#
loop_
_entity_poly.entity_id
_entity_poly.type
_entity_poly.pdbx_seq_one_letter_code
_entity_poly.pdbx_strand_id
1 'polypeptide(L)'
;CPFHYYGISDLEINGQTIDDHADFRLLANEQRVNHILEQAEYYGCDGERVKGLVFCSRNEEAKALSEEFNKRGYRTIALSGANSQEEREQAVEKLEADNTDQKLDYIFTVDIFNEGVDIPAVNQVIMLRPTQSAIVFVQQLGRGLRKADGKEYVVVLDFVGNYNRNFLIPIALSGDRTYNKDTIRKYVREGSRIIPGCSTIHFDEITKKRI
;
A
#
# COMPACT_ATOMS: atom_id res chain seq x y z
N CYS A 1 -13.26 -1.95 9.60
CA CYS A 1 -13.11 -2.98 8.56
C CYS A 1 -11.86 -3.80 8.86
N PRO A 2 -11.89 -5.13 8.82
CA PRO A 2 -10.69 -5.97 8.88
C PRO A 2 -9.72 -5.65 7.75
N PHE A 3 -8.45 -6.02 7.94
CA PHE A 3 -7.44 -5.90 6.88
C PHE A 3 -6.56 -7.15 6.81
N HIS A 4 -6.05 -7.42 5.62
CA HIS A 4 -5.03 -8.43 5.38
C HIS A 4 -3.76 -7.71 4.94
N TYR A 5 -2.73 -7.75 5.81
CA TYR A 5 -1.45 -7.11 5.56
C TYR A 5 -0.43 -8.14 5.09
N TYR A 6 0.24 -7.80 3.99
CA TYR A 6 1.31 -8.60 3.38
C TYR A 6 2.57 -7.75 3.23
N GLY A 7 3.59 -8.08 4.03
CA GLY A 7 4.94 -7.53 3.87
C GLY A 7 5.68 -8.30 2.79
N ILE A 8 5.99 -7.64 1.68
CA ILE A 8 6.55 -8.22 0.46
C ILE A 8 7.94 -7.64 0.24
N SER A 9 8.91 -8.47 -0.08
CA SER A 9 10.24 -8.00 -0.48
C SER A 9 10.18 -7.31 -1.84
N ASP A 10 10.71 -6.09 -1.93
CA ASP A 10 10.91 -5.44 -3.22
C ASP A 10 12.11 -6.07 -3.98
N LEU A 11 12.16 -5.87 -5.29
CA LEU A 11 13.17 -6.46 -6.14
C LEU A 11 14.55 -5.80 -5.95
N GLU A 12 15.60 -6.59 -6.15
CA GLU A 12 16.94 -6.09 -6.42
C GLU A 12 17.12 -5.97 -7.94
N ILE A 13 17.36 -4.76 -8.44
CA ILE A 13 17.55 -4.50 -9.87
C ILE A 13 19.02 -4.19 -10.11
N ASN A 14 19.71 -5.00 -10.93
CA ASN A 14 21.14 -4.86 -11.22
C ASN A 14 22.03 -4.85 -9.97
N GLY A 15 21.68 -5.61 -8.94
CA GLY A 15 22.40 -5.64 -7.66
C GLY A 15 22.20 -4.40 -6.80
N GLN A 16 21.29 -3.49 -7.18
CA GLN A 16 20.88 -2.35 -6.38
C GLN A 16 19.53 -2.65 -5.72
N THR A 17 19.50 -2.45 -4.44
CA THR A 17 18.28 -2.54 -3.65
C THR A 17 17.46 -1.27 -3.86
N ILE A 18 16.14 -1.43 -3.91
CA ILE A 18 15.23 -0.30 -4.02
C ILE A 18 15.01 0.27 -2.61
N ASP A 19 15.54 1.48 -2.39
CA ASP A 19 15.40 2.24 -1.16
C ASP A 19 14.99 3.69 -1.45
N ASP A 20 14.92 4.54 -0.42
CA ASP A 20 14.55 5.95 -0.55
C ASP A 20 15.49 6.78 -1.43
N HIS A 21 16.71 6.30 -1.64
CA HIS A 21 17.75 6.96 -2.40
C HIS A 21 17.88 6.40 -3.83
N ALA A 22 17.12 5.34 -4.15
CA ALA A 22 17.16 4.73 -5.48
C ALA A 22 16.85 5.75 -6.58
N ASP A 23 17.53 5.63 -7.72
CA ASP A 23 17.23 6.42 -8.91
C ASP A 23 15.76 6.17 -9.31
N PHE A 24 15.04 7.24 -9.65
CA PHE A 24 13.63 7.14 -10.02
C PHE A 24 13.41 6.19 -11.21
N ARG A 25 14.41 6.04 -12.10
CA ARG A 25 14.38 5.07 -13.21
C ARG A 25 14.29 3.63 -12.75
N LEU A 26 14.86 3.32 -11.58
CA LEU A 26 14.72 2.00 -10.95
C LEU A 26 13.34 1.83 -10.33
N LEU A 27 12.77 2.92 -9.76
CA LEU A 27 11.47 2.90 -9.11
C LEU A 27 10.32 2.60 -10.08
N ALA A 28 10.43 3.04 -11.34
CA ALA A 28 9.47 2.80 -12.41
C ALA A 28 9.97 1.80 -13.47
N ASN A 29 10.98 0.97 -13.13
CA ASN A 29 11.49 -0.06 -14.02
C ASN A 29 10.42 -1.11 -14.32
N GLU A 30 10.41 -1.60 -15.57
CA GLU A 30 9.43 -2.58 -16.05
C GLU A 30 9.36 -3.84 -15.16
N GLN A 31 10.49 -4.35 -14.71
CA GLN A 31 10.54 -5.53 -13.83
C GLN A 31 9.84 -5.26 -12.50
N ARG A 32 10.06 -4.08 -11.91
CA ARG A 32 9.40 -3.69 -10.66
C ARG A 32 7.90 -3.48 -10.86
N VAL A 33 7.51 -2.82 -11.95
CA VAL A 33 6.08 -2.64 -12.28
C VAL A 33 5.38 -3.98 -12.42
N ASN A 34 5.98 -4.93 -13.14
CA ASN A 34 5.43 -6.28 -13.30
C ASN A 34 5.33 -7.00 -11.95
N HIS A 35 6.38 -6.91 -11.12
CA HIS A 35 6.36 -7.51 -9.77
C HIS A 35 5.24 -6.92 -8.91
N ILE A 36 5.06 -5.59 -8.89
CA ILE A 36 3.97 -4.95 -8.14
C ILE A 36 2.61 -5.45 -8.62
N LEU A 37 2.39 -5.52 -9.93
CA LEU A 37 1.14 -5.99 -10.52
C LEU A 37 0.88 -7.47 -10.23
N GLU A 38 1.89 -8.34 -10.39
CA GLU A 38 1.78 -9.76 -10.05
C GLU A 38 1.37 -9.97 -8.60
N GLN A 39 1.96 -9.21 -7.67
CA GLN A 39 1.59 -9.29 -6.26
C GLN A 39 0.19 -8.74 -6.00
N ALA A 40 -0.18 -7.61 -6.66
CA ALA A 40 -1.50 -7.02 -6.53
C ALA A 40 -2.60 -7.97 -7.03
N GLU A 41 -2.37 -8.67 -8.14
CA GLU A 41 -3.28 -9.67 -8.69
C GLU A 41 -3.32 -10.95 -7.84
N TYR A 42 -2.17 -11.43 -7.37
CA TYR A 42 -2.07 -12.64 -6.57
C TYR A 42 -2.83 -12.53 -5.24
N TYR A 43 -2.67 -11.42 -4.52
CA TYR A 43 -3.37 -11.19 -3.25
C TYR A 43 -4.79 -10.66 -3.46
N GLY A 44 -5.08 -10.10 -4.62
CA GLY A 44 -6.40 -9.63 -5.01
C GLY A 44 -6.94 -8.47 -4.17
N CYS A 45 -8.24 -8.34 -4.19
CA CYS A 45 -8.98 -7.34 -3.41
C CYS A 45 -10.33 -7.91 -3.00
N ASP A 46 -10.99 -7.25 -2.07
CA ASP A 46 -12.38 -7.54 -1.73
C ASP A 46 -13.33 -6.99 -2.80
N GLY A 47 -14.33 -7.80 -3.18
CA GLY A 47 -15.30 -7.43 -4.22
C GLY A 47 -14.88 -7.75 -5.64
N GLU A 48 -15.65 -7.26 -6.62
CA GLU A 48 -15.49 -7.66 -8.03
C GLU A 48 -14.38 -6.92 -8.78
N ARG A 49 -13.97 -5.75 -8.28
CA ARG A 49 -12.92 -4.93 -8.89
C ARG A 49 -12.05 -4.24 -7.86
N VAL A 50 -10.83 -3.93 -8.26
CA VAL A 50 -9.93 -3.15 -7.43
C VAL A 50 -10.36 -1.68 -7.37
N LYS A 51 -10.30 -1.12 -6.15
CA LYS A 51 -10.40 0.30 -5.84
C LYS A 51 -9.18 0.63 -4.97
N GLY A 52 -8.06 0.91 -5.64
CA GLY A 52 -6.75 0.89 -5.03
C GLY A 52 -6.16 2.27 -4.76
N LEU A 53 -5.38 2.36 -3.67
CA LEU A 53 -4.48 3.49 -3.40
C LEU A 53 -3.04 3.00 -3.45
N VAL A 54 -2.16 3.73 -4.15
CA VAL A 54 -0.73 3.44 -4.22
C VAL A 54 0.04 4.62 -3.63
N PHE A 55 0.74 4.37 -2.53
CA PHE A 55 1.58 5.36 -1.87
C PHE A 55 3.02 5.26 -2.35
N CYS A 56 3.51 6.33 -2.97
CA CYS A 56 4.84 6.46 -3.55
C CYS A 56 5.74 7.35 -2.70
N SER A 57 7.05 7.26 -2.91
CA SER A 57 8.04 8.11 -2.23
C SER A 57 8.11 9.51 -2.83
N ARG A 58 7.86 9.65 -4.14
CA ARG A 58 8.03 10.89 -4.91
C ARG A 58 6.90 11.06 -5.93
N ASN A 59 6.61 12.32 -6.27
CA ASN A 59 5.57 12.62 -7.27
C ASN A 59 5.95 12.12 -8.67
N GLU A 60 7.23 12.16 -9.03
CA GLU A 60 7.74 11.65 -10.31
C GLU A 60 7.56 10.12 -10.40
N GLU A 61 7.81 9.39 -9.32
CA GLU A 61 7.54 7.97 -9.22
C GLU A 61 6.05 7.67 -9.39
N ALA A 62 5.19 8.38 -8.67
CA ALA A 62 3.75 8.21 -8.74
C ALA A 62 3.23 8.41 -10.18
N LYS A 63 3.71 9.44 -10.87
CA LYS A 63 3.35 9.73 -12.26
C LYS A 63 3.84 8.63 -13.20
N ALA A 64 5.11 8.25 -13.12
CA ALA A 64 5.71 7.23 -13.99
C ALA A 64 5.04 5.86 -13.80
N LEU A 65 4.75 5.45 -12.55
CA LEU A 65 4.05 4.20 -12.27
C LEU A 65 2.60 4.23 -12.77
N SER A 66 1.90 5.35 -12.60
CA SER A 66 0.55 5.51 -13.13
C SER A 66 0.53 5.36 -14.67
N GLU A 67 1.49 5.96 -15.38
CA GLU A 67 1.62 5.81 -16.83
C GLU A 67 1.91 4.35 -17.22
N GLU A 68 2.78 3.65 -16.50
CA GLU A 68 3.10 2.24 -16.76
C GLU A 68 1.91 1.30 -16.50
N PHE A 69 1.11 1.56 -15.46
CA PHE A 69 -0.12 0.82 -15.21
C PHE A 69 -1.16 1.07 -16.31
N ASN A 70 -1.31 2.33 -16.77
CA ASN A 70 -2.20 2.66 -17.88
C ASN A 70 -1.81 1.95 -19.18
N LYS A 71 -0.51 1.82 -19.48
CA LYS A 71 -0.03 1.04 -20.66
C LYS A 71 -0.42 -0.44 -20.58
N ARG A 72 -0.62 -0.97 -19.37
CA ARG A 72 -1.04 -2.37 -19.12
C ARG A 72 -2.55 -2.55 -18.98
N GLY A 73 -3.32 -1.52 -19.31
CA GLY A 73 -4.78 -1.58 -19.37
C GLY A 73 -5.51 -1.21 -18.09
N TYR A 74 -4.79 -0.82 -17.02
CA TYR A 74 -5.40 -0.23 -15.84
C TYR A 74 -5.79 1.23 -16.10
N ARG A 75 -6.74 1.74 -15.35
CA ARG A 75 -7.20 3.12 -15.38
C ARG A 75 -6.73 3.82 -14.13
N THR A 76 -5.71 4.65 -14.25
CA THR A 76 -5.05 5.24 -13.09
C THR A 76 -4.77 6.72 -13.26
N ILE A 77 -4.62 7.42 -12.14
CA ILE A 77 -4.21 8.81 -12.08
C ILE A 77 -3.18 8.98 -10.95
N ALA A 78 -2.20 9.86 -11.18
CA ALA A 78 -1.30 10.31 -10.14
C ALA A 78 -1.75 11.69 -9.63
N LEU A 79 -1.91 11.81 -8.32
CA LEU A 79 -2.27 13.05 -7.64
C LEU A 79 -1.12 13.54 -6.75
N SER A 80 -0.93 14.85 -6.73
CA SER A 80 0.10 15.53 -5.93
C SER A 80 -0.49 16.71 -5.15
N GLY A 81 0.33 17.37 -4.35
CA GLY A 81 -0.05 18.60 -3.67
C GLY A 81 -0.45 19.74 -4.61
N ALA A 82 -0.05 19.70 -5.88
CA ALA A 82 -0.41 20.71 -6.89
C ALA A 82 -1.85 20.57 -7.41
N ASN A 83 -2.48 19.40 -7.25
CA ASN A 83 -3.87 19.21 -7.67
C ASN A 83 -4.83 19.94 -6.73
N SER A 84 -5.87 20.54 -7.31
CA SER A 84 -6.93 21.21 -6.56
C SER A 84 -7.76 20.22 -5.73
N GLN A 85 -8.49 20.75 -4.77
CA GLN A 85 -9.43 19.94 -3.99
C GLN A 85 -10.48 19.27 -4.87
N GLU A 86 -11.01 20.02 -5.85
CA GLU A 86 -12.00 19.52 -6.79
C GLU A 86 -11.47 18.35 -7.65
N GLU A 87 -10.22 18.45 -8.16
CA GLU A 87 -9.59 17.36 -8.92
C GLU A 87 -9.43 16.08 -8.07
N ARG A 88 -9.10 16.23 -6.78
CA ARG A 88 -8.98 15.11 -5.87
C ARG A 88 -10.33 14.44 -5.59
N GLU A 89 -11.38 15.24 -5.36
CA GLU A 89 -12.74 14.76 -5.14
C GLU A 89 -13.26 14.02 -6.37
N GLN A 90 -13.06 14.57 -7.57
CA GLN A 90 -13.42 13.90 -8.83
C GLN A 90 -12.69 12.58 -9.04
N ALA A 91 -11.40 12.50 -8.66
CA ALA A 91 -10.66 11.24 -8.75
C ALA A 91 -11.20 10.19 -7.77
N VAL A 92 -11.59 10.60 -6.56
CA VAL A 92 -12.22 9.72 -5.59
C VAL A 92 -13.58 9.23 -6.10
N GLU A 93 -14.43 10.11 -6.60
CA GLU A 93 -15.72 9.73 -7.21
C GLU A 93 -15.53 8.69 -8.34
N LYS A 94 -14.53 8.88 -9.21
CA LYS A 94 -14.20 7.92 -10.28
C LYS A 94 -13.66 6.59 -9.74
N LEU A 95 -12.92 6.60 -8.64
CA LEU A 95 -12.45 5.38 -7.98
C LEU A 95 -13.61 4.60 -7.37
N GLU A 96 -14.57 5.29 -6.76
CA GLU A 96 -15.74 4.68 -6.13
C GLU A 96 -16.79 4.19 -7.13
N ALA A 97 -16.89 4.83 -8.30
CA ALA A 97 -17.90 4.52 -9.31
C ALA A 97 -17.72 3.12 -9.92
N ASP A 98 -18.78 2.33 -9.97
CA ASP A 98 -18.74 0.96 -10.54
C ASP A 98 -19.20 0.91 -12.00
N ASN A 99 -20.09 1.80 -12.43
CA ASN A 99 -20.84 1.72 -13.67
C ASN A 99 -20.51 2.83 -14.69
N THR A 100 -19.28 3.36 -14.70
CA THR A 100 -18.88 4.39 -15.66
C THR A 100 -17.66 3.97 -16.46
N ASP A 101 -17.59 4.42 -17.72
CA ASP A 101 -16.42 4.22 -18.57
C ASP A 101 -15.19 5.02 -18.07
N GLN A 102 -15.41 5.95 -17.14
CA GLN A 102 -14.38 6.80 -16.53
C GLN A 102 -13.91 6.32 -15.17
N LYS A 103 -14.30 5.12 -14.73
CA LYS A 103 -13.87 4.55 -13.44
C LYS A 103 -12.36 4.41 -13.38
N LEU A 104 -11.79 4.64 -12.20
CA LEU A 104 -10.39 4.41 -11.91
C LEU A 104 -10.22 3.10 -11.15
N ASP A 105 -9.11 2.43 -11.41
CA ASP A 105 -8.68 1.23 -10.68
C ASP A 105 -7.71 1.60 -9.55
N TYR A 106 -6.79 2.57 -9.80
CA TYR A 106 -5.85 3.05 -8.79
C TYR A 106 -5.66 4.56 -8.84
N ILE A 107 -5.43 5.14 -7.65
CA ILE A 107 -4.89 6.49 -7.47
C ILE A 107 -3.49 6.38 -6.87
N PHE A 108 -2.50 6.95 -7.56
CA PHE A 108 -1.12 7.05 -7.09
C PHE A 108 -0.92 8.39 -6.38
N THR A 109 -0.27 8.37 -5.22
CA THR A 109 -0.06 9.57 -4.41
C THR A 109 1.18 9.48 -3.53
N VAL A 110 1.67 10.62 -3.04
CA VAL A 110 2.73 10.68 -2.04
C VAL A 110 2.14 10.94 -0.65
N ASP A 111 1.50 12.09 -0.43
CA ASP A 111 1.06 12.51 0.91
C ASP A 111 -0.34 13.15 0.97
N ILE A 112 -1.02 13.34 -0.15
CA ILE A 112 -2.24 14.14 -0.21
C ILE A 112 -3.45 13.57 0.54
N PHE A 113 -3.45 12.29 0.87
CA PHE A 113 -4.51 11.65 1.66
C PHE A 113 -4.17 11.57 3.16
N ASN A 114 -3.12 12.31 3.62
CA ASN A 114 -2.79 12.39 5.05
C ASN A 114 -3.80 13.20 5.84
N GLU A 115 -4.49 14.15 5.20
CA GLU A 115 -5.46 15.04 5.84
C GLU A 115 -6.80 15.02 5.10
N GLY A 116 -7.84 14.55 5.78
CA GLY A 116 -9.23 14.91 5.46
C GLY A 116 -9.95 14.10 4.39
N VAL A 117 -9.30 13.29 3.56
CA VAL A 117 -10.00 12.49 2.55
C VAL A 117 -10.31 11.11 3.09
N ASP A 118 -11.59 10.81 3.19
CA ASP A 118 -12.12 9.50 3.56
C ASP A 118 -12.58 8.79 2.29
N ILE A 119 -12.03 7.61 2.00
CA ILE A 119 -12.40 6.82 0.83
C ILE A 119 -12.82 5.42 1.31
N PRO A 120 -14.05 5.26 1.80
CA PRO A 120 -14.51 4.01 2.37
C PRO A 120 -14.47 2.82 1.39
N ALA A 121 -14.61 3.11 0.10
CA ALA A 121 -14.66 2.08 -0.95
C ALA A 121 -13.29 1.45 -1.27
N VAL A 122 -12.17 2.01 -0.79
CA VAL A 122 -10.84 1.43 -1.02
C VAL A 122 -10.76 0.01 -0.47
N ASN A 123 -10.39 -0.95 -1.33
CA ASN A 123 -10.28 -2.36 -1.00
C ASN A 123 -8.86 -2.94 -1.17
N GLN A 124 -7.94 -2.17 -1.78
CA GLN A 124 -6.53 -2.51 -1.87
C GLN A 124 -5.64 -1.28 -1.64
N VAL A 125 -4.59 -1.43 -0.84
CA VAL A 125 -3.59 -0.40 -0.58
C VAL A 125 -2.21 -0.95 -0.89
N ILE A 126 -1.44 -0.25 -1.72
CA ILE A 126 -0.06 -0.60 -2.07
C ILE A 126 0.88 0.46 -1.51
N MET A 127 1.82 0.04 -0.68
CA MET A 127 2.82 0.90 -0.06
C MET A 127 4.16 0.67 -0.75
N LEU A 128 4.64 1.67 -1.50
CA LEU A 128 5.92 1.64 -2.21
C LEU A 128 6.96 2.56 -1.55
N ARG A 129 6.60 3.19 -0.44
CA ARG A 129 7.48 4.07 0.33
C ARG A 129 7.75 3.50 1.71
N PRO A 130 8.93 3.80 2.30
CA PRO A 130 9.18 3.44 3.69
C PRO A 130 8.21 4.16 4.60
N THR A 131 7.60 3.41 5.47
CA THR A 131 6.75 3.98 6.51
C THR A 131 7.64 4.41 7.68
N GLN A 132 8.01 5.68 7.73
CA GLN A 132 8.84 6.21 8.83
C GLN A 132 8.12 6.23 10.18
N SER A 133 6.80 6.14 10.16
CA SER A 133 5.98 6.09 11.36
C SER A 133 4.84 5.09 11.18
N ALA A 134 4.95 3.99 11.87
CA ALA A 134 3.90 3.00 11.99
C ALA A 134 2.56 3.60 12.48
N ILE A 135 2.63 4.67 13.28
CA ILE A 135 1.44 5.39 13.77
C ILE A 135 0.76 6.13 12.63
N VAL A 136 1.52 6.82 11.78
CA VAL A 136 0.98 7.54 10.61
C VAL A 136 0.38 6.55 9.62
N PHE A 137 1.03 5.41 9.39
CA PHE A 137 0.52 4.33 8.55
C PHE A 137 -0.84 3.80 9.05
N VAL A 138 -0.94 3.44 10.33
CA VAL A 138 -2.21 2.96 10.91
C VAL A 138 -3.28 4.04 10.93
N GLN A 139 -2.91 5.31 11.12
CA GLN A 139 -3.85 6.43 11.05
C GLN A 139 -4.34 6.69 9.63
N GLN A 140 -3.47 6.58 8.64
CA GLN A 140 -3.81 6.71 7.22
C GLN A 140 -4.71 5.56 6.76
N LEU A 141 -4.34 4.33 7.12
CA LEU A 141 -5.17 3.15 6.87
C LEU A 141 -6.50 3.22 7.63
N GLY A 142 -6.49 3.69 8.88
CA GLY A 142 -7.68 3.77 9.71
C GLY A 142 -8.80 4.63 9.11
N ARG A 143 -8.45 5.58 8.26
CA ARG A 143 -9.42 6.39 7.52
C ARG A 143 -10.00 5.66 6.31
N GLY A 144 -9.21 4.86 5.60
CA GLY A 144 -9.68 3.97 4.51
C GLY A 144 -10.22 2.62 4.99
N LEU A 145 -10.04 2.27 6.27
CA LEU A 145 -10.56 1.04 6.87
C LEU A 145 -12.01 1.18 7.36
N ARG A 146 -12.72 2.25 7.01
CA ARG A 146 -14.14 2.36 7.31
C ARG A 146 -14.91 1.28 6.56
N LYS A 147 -16.01 0.86 7.17
CA LYS A 147 -16.96 -0.04 6.51
C LYS A 147 -17.64 0.72 5.38
N ALA A 148 -17.71 0.10 4.21
CA ALA A 148 -18.57 0.50 3.11
C ALA A 148 -19.49 -0.66 2.78
N ASP A 149 -20.63 -0.37 2.20
CA ASP A 149 -21.55 -1.41 1.76
C ASP A 149 -20.86 -2.32 0.73
N GLY A 150 -20.92 -3.63 0.96
CA GLY A 150 -20.29 -4.63 0.10
C GLY A 150 -18.79 -4.80 0.30
N LYS A 151 -18.15 -4.11 1.27
CA LYS A 151 -16.74 -4.30 1.61
C LYS A 151 -16.57 -5.00 2.96
N GLU A 152 -15.94 -6.16 2.95
CA GLU A 152 -15.66 -6.95 4.14
C GLU A 152 -14.27 -6.69 4.71
N TYR A 153 -13.24 -6.50 3.86
CA TYR A 153 -11.85 -6.28 4.28
C TYR A 153 -11.07 -5.38 3.29
N VAL A 154 -9.86 -5.03 3.67
CA VAL A 154 -8.87 -4.33 2.82
C VAL A 154 -7.61 -5.15 2.73
N VAL A 155 -7.07 -5.30 1.53
CA VAL A 155 -5.75 -5.90 1.29
C VAL A 155 -4.70 -4.81 1.32
N VAL A 156 -3.67 -4.98 2.14
CA VAL A 156 -2.53 -4.05 2.24
C VAL A 156 -1.26 -4.76 1.81
N LEU A 157 -0.67 -4.29 0.74
CA LEU A 157 0.59 -4.79 0.19
C LEU A 157 1.68 -3.77 0.50
N ASP A 158 2.60 -4.13 1.38
CA ASP A 158 3.72 -3.27 1.77
C ASP A 158 5.01 -3.83 1.18
N PHE A 159 5.52 -3.16 0.17
CA PHE A 159 6.79 -3.50 -0.46
C PHE A 159 7.93 -3.02 0.43
N VAL A 160 8.19 -3.83 1.44
CA VAL A 160 9.21 -3.60 2.46
C VAL A 160 10.57 -3.80 1.79
N GLY A 161 11.06 -2.78 1.15
CA GLY A 161 12.40 -2.77 0.58
C GLY A 161 13.48 -2.96 1.65
N ASN A 162 14.71 -2.60 1.37
CA ASN A 162 15.82 -2.67 2.32
C ASN A 162 15.80 -1.54 3.36
N TYR A 163 14.63 -1.28 3.94
CA TYR A 163 14.46 -0.21 4.91
C TYR A 163 14.97 -0.64 6.30
N ASN A 164 15.85 0.13 6.88
CA ASN A 164 16.51 -0.14 8.15
C ASN A 164 15.57 -0.13 9.38
N ARG A 165 14.25 0.08 9.19
CA ARG A 165 13.27 0.22 10.28
C ARG A 165 11.99 -0.62 10.08
N ASN A 166 12.10 -1.71 9.35
CA ASN A 166 10.95 -2.60 9.06
C ASN A 166 10.27 -3.17 10.31
N PHE A 167 10.99 -3.22 11.44
CA PHE A 167 10.44 -3.71 12.71
C PHE A 167 9.35 -2.82 13.32
N LEU A 168 9.21 -1.56 12.87
CA LEU A 168 8.19 -0.65 13.39
C LEU A 168 6.78 -1.04 12.95
N ILE A 169 6.63 -1.69 11.79
CA ILE A 169 5.33 -2.09 11.26
C ILE A 169 4.67 -3.19 12.12
N PRO A 170 5.36 -4.31 12.44
CA PRO A 170 4.81 -5.31 13.36
C PRO A 170 4.43 -4.72 14.73
N ILE A 171 5.23 -3.78 15.26
CA ILE A 171 4.92 -3.09 16.53
C ILE A 171 3.61 -2.29 16.42
N ALA A 172 3.46 -1.50 15.36
CA ALA A 172 2.27 -0.69 15.18
C ALA A 172 1.00 -1.52 15.01
N LEU A 173 1.09 -2.60 14.25
CA LEU A 173 -0.04 -3.48 13.97
C LEU A 173 -0.39 -4.36 15.18
N SER A 174 0.58 -4.73 16.02
CA SER A 174 0.35 -5.53 17.22
C SER A 174 -0.18 -4.71 18.40
N GLY A 175 -0.03 -3.38 18.37
CA GLY A 175 -0.33 -2.51 19.51
C GLY A 175 0.64 -2.66 20.70
N ASP A 176 1.73 -3.40 20.53
CA ASP A 176 2.75 -3.60 21.56
C ASP A 176 3.54 -2.31 21.78
N ARG A 177 3.53 -1.81 23.02
CA ARG A 177 4.25 -0.61 23.44
C ARG A 177 5.56 -0.94 24.16
N THR A 178 5.89 -2.22 24.34
CA THR A 178 7.06 -2.64 25.11
C THR A 178 8.36 -2.56 24.32
N TYR A 179 8.29 -2.54 22.98
CA TYR A 179 9.44 -2.57 22.06
C TYR A 179 10.38 -3.76 22.31
N ASN A 180 9.87 -4.83 22.90
CA ASN A 180 10.67 -6.03 23.19
C ASN A 180 10.92 -6.82 21.91
N LYS A 181 12.20 -7.03 21.57
CA LYS A 181 12.61 -7.72 20.34
C LYS A 181 12.08 -9.17 20.27
N ASP A 182 11.97 -9.85 21.39
CA ASP A 182 11.49 -11.23 21.40
C ASP A 182 9.98 -11.28 21.16
N THR A 183 9.24 -10.32 21.70
CA THR A 183 7.81 -10.16 21.42
C THR A 183 7.58 -9.83 19.94
N ILE A 184 8.39 -8.92 19.36
CA ILE A 184 8.32 -8.57 17.94
C ILE A 184 8.60 -9.80 17.06
N ARG A 185 9.67 -10.56 17.35
CA ARG A 185 9.99 -11.80 16.63
C ARG A 185 8.87 -12.84 16.73
N LYS A 186 8.22 -12.92 17.87
CA LYS A 186 7.06 -13.79 18.05
C LYS A 186 5.89 -13.35 17.17
N TYR A 187 5.58 -12.06 17.11
CA TYR A 187 4.55 -11.51 16.21
C TYR A 187 4.85 -11.79 14.74
N VAL A 188 6.09 -11.61 14.31
CA VAL A 188 6.52 -11.89 12.93
C VAL A 188 6.41 -13.38 12.57
N ARG A 189 6.68 -14.28 13.53
CA ARG A 189 6.60 -15.75 13.33
C ARG A 189 5.19 -16.29 13.40
N GLU A 190 4.40 -15.83 14.36
CA GLU A 190 3.07 -16.38 14.66
C GLU A 190 1.94 -15.64 13.90
N GLY A 191 2.25 -14.49 13.29
CA GLY A 191 1.38 -13.75 12.37
C GLY A 191 -0.04 -13.52 12.89
N SER A 192 -1.01 -14.06 12.20
CA SER A 192 -2.44 -13.82 12.36
C SER A 192 -3.07 -14.23 13.70
N ARG A 193 -2.37 -14.94 14.58
CA ARG A 193 -2.96 -15.44 15.84
C ARG A 193 -3.10 -14.40 16.95
N ILE A 194 -2.52 -13.22 16.78
CA ILE A 194 -2.30 -12.30 17.91
C ILE A 194 -3.08 -10.98 17.76
N ILE A 195 -3.63 -10.68 16.58
CA ILE A 195 -4.35 -9.44 16.35
C ILE A 195 -5.83 -9.63 16.67
N PRO A 196 -6.43 -8.72 17.48
CA PRO A 196 -7.86 -8.76 17.74
C PRO A 196 -8.67 -8.52 16.45
N GLY A 197 -9.67 -9.34 16.22
CA GLY A 197 -10.56 -9.27 15.05
C GLY A 197 -10.16 -10.21 13.91
N CYS A 198 -10.75 -10.03 12.74
CA CYS A 198 -10.51 -10.86 11.55
C CYS A 198 -9.32 -10.39 10.68
N SER A 199 -8.43 -9.55 11.24
CA SER A 199 -7.27 -9.05 10.51
C SER A 199 -6.10 -10.03 10.54
N THR A 200 -5.31 -10.08 9.47
CA THR A 200 -4.14 -10.96 9.36
C THR A 200 -2.89 -10.18 8.95
N ILE A 201 -1.72 -10.67 9.40
CA ILE A 201 -0.42 -10.13 9.00
C ILE A 201 0.45 -11.27 8.48
N HIS A 202 0.98 -11.10 7.29
CA HIS A 202 1.89 -12.04 6.64
C HIS A 202 3.15 -11.30 6.16
N PHE A 203 4.30 -11.95 6.33
CA PHE A 203 5.56 -11.52 5.76
C PHE A 203 6.13 -12.64 4.91
N ASP A 204 6.71 -12.31 3.76
CA ASP A 204 7.47 -13.28 2.99
C ASP A 204 8.75 -13.72 3.73
N GLU A 205 9.37 -14.81 3.28
CA GLU A 205 10.53 -15.39 3.96
C GLU A 205 11.76 -14.47 3.95
N ILE A 206 11.88 -13.62 2.95
CA ILE A 206 12.98 -12.65 2.84
C ILE A 206 12.77 -11.53 3.85
N THR A 207 11.56 -10.97 3.90
CA THR A 207 11.18 -9.94 4.88
C THR A 207 11.33 -10.44 6.31
N LYS A 208 10.91 -11.68 6.63
CA LYS A 208 11.11 -12.28 7.95
C LYS A 208 12.56 -12.38 8.40
N LYS A 209 13.48 -12.58 7.45
CA LYS A 209 14.93 -12.63 7.75
C LYS A 209 15.54 -11.25 7.98
N ARG A 210 14.92 -10.18 7.46
CA ARG A 210 15.39 -8.80 7.58
C ARG A 210 14.83 -8.07 8.81
N ILE A 211 13.73 -8.55 9.40
CA ILE A 211 13.14 -8.09 10.67
C ILE A 211 13.78 -8.81 11.86
#